data_5769cafc852948863ed997063b5c91ed
#
_entry.id   5769cafc852948863ed997063b5c91ed
#
_cell.length_a   1.000
_cell.length_b   1.000
_cell.length_c   1.000
_cell.angle_alpha   90.00
_cell.angle_beta   90.00
_cell.angle_gamma   90.00
#
_symmetry.space_group_name_H-M   'P 1'
#
loop_
_entity.id
_entity.type
_entity.pdbx_description
1 polymer ?
#
loop_
_entity_poly.entity_id
_entity_poly.type
_entity_poly.pdbx_seq_one_letter_code
_entity_poly.pdbx_strand_id
1 'polypeptide(L)'
;VPVEYGGEGAGPEAQAFITQAFAEGAATVGLGYTMHNVALKFVLTFADEDFKKFIIKEVVENNKMLSLARSEFETGVHVFKSQTQLEEFEDHAAINGVKSMITSANYADYYLISVPKNSKGEMKNWLIPRESEGLSFKESDWRGIGMKGNNSCPMIMENIKLDNKYGIKICR
;
A
#
# COMPACT_ATOMS: atom_id res chain seq x y z
N VAL A 1 11.22 -7.79 -8.09
CA VAL A 1 10.37 -8.79 -8.78
C VAL A 1 11.24 -9.98 -9.12
N PRO A 2 10.80 -11.24 -8.88
CA PRO A 2 11.52 -12.44 -9.26
C PRO A 2 11.74 -12.54 -10.78
N VAL A 3 12.79 -13.31 -11.18
CA VAL A 3 13.18 -13.45 -12.60
C VAL A 3 12.08 -14.14 -13.41
N GLU A 4 11.42 -15.13 -12.83
CA GLU A 4 10.32 -15.87 -13.46
C GLU A 4 9.12 -15.00 -13.83
N TYR A 5 9.06 -13.79 -13.28
CA TYR A 5 8.05 -12.79 -13.58
C TYR A 5 8.60 -11.56 -14.32
N GLY A 6 9.77 -11.70 -14.97
CA GLY A 6 10.38 -10.64 -15.76
C GLY A 6 11.12 -9.56 -14.95
N GLY A 7 11.38 -9.80 -13.68
CA GLY A 7 12.20 -8.93 -12.84
C GLY A 7 13.68 -9.37 -12.82
N GLU A 8 14.52 -8.54 -12.21
CA GLU A 8 15.97 -8.83 -12.08
C GLU A 8 16.31 -9.80 -10.93
N GLY A 9 15.34 -10.24 -10.15
CA GLY A 9 15.58 -11.13 -9.00
C GLY A 9 16.43 -10.53 -7.89
N ALA A 10 16.64 -9.22 -7.90
CA ALA A 10 17.50 -8.53 -6.95
C ALA A 10 17.01 -8.69 -5.51
N GLY A 11 17.91 -9.07 -4.62
CA GLY A 11 17.63 -9.32 -3.21
C GLY A 11 17.56 -8.03 -2.36
N PRO A 12 17.38 -8.19 -1.03
CA PRO A 12 17.29 -7.05 -0.10
C PRO A 12 18.52 -6.14 -0.11
N GLU A 13 19.69 -6.69 -0.35
CA GLU A 13 20.97 -5.94 -0.41
C GLU A 13 20.96 -4.95 -1.58
N ALA A 14 20.58 -5.41 -2.78
CA ALA A 14 20.45 -4.53 -3.94
C ALA A 14 19.38 -3.45 -3.71
N GLN A 15 18.27 -3.81 -3.06
CA GLN A 15 17.24 -2.83 -2.67
C GLN A 15 17.80 -1.76 -1.73
N ALA A 16 18.63 -2.14 -0.74
CA ALA A 16 19.26 -1.19 0.17
C ALA A 16 20.19 -0.23 -0.57
N PHE A 17 21.07 -0.72 -1.46
CA PHE A 17 21.94 0.12 -2.28
C PHE A 17 21.18 1.07 -3.19
N ILE A 18 20.12 0.61 -3.85
CA ILE A 18 19.30 1.46 -4.71
C ILE A 18 18.60 2.54 -3.87
N THR A 19 18.06 2.16 -2.69
CA THR A 19 17.44 3.12 -1.77
C THR A 19 18.45 4.18 -1.33
N GLN A 20 19.67 3.79 -0.99
CA GLN A 20 20.74 4.72 -0.61
C GLN A 20 21.06 5.68 -1.77
N ALA A 21 21.27 5.17 -2.98
CA ALA A 21 21.60 5.99 -4.13
C ALA A 21 20.49 7.02 -4.44
N PHE A 22 19.22 6.63 -4.33
CA PHE A 22 18.11 7.57 -4.46
C PHE A 22 18.08 8.60 -3.33
N ALA A 23 18.35 8.17 -2.08
CA ALA A 23 18.30 9.03 -0.92
C ALA A 23 19.46 10.05 -0.89
N GLU A 24 20.61 9.73 -1.46
CA GLU A 24 21.73 10.69 -1.66
C GLU A 24 21.32 11.85 -2.58
N GLY A 25 20.50 11.60 -3.59
CA GLY A 25 19.92 12.64 -4.44
C GLY A 25 18.74 13.35 -3.77
N ALA A 26 17.78 12.59 -3.25
CA ALA A 26 16.61 13.10 -2.55
C ALA A 26 16.04 12.01 -1.61
N ALA A 27 16.06 12.23 -0.31
CA ALA A 27 15.56 11.28 0.68
C ALA A 27 14.08 10.89 0.45
N THR A 28 13.28 11.81 -0.09
CA THR A 28 11.88 11.55 -0.45
C THR A 28 11.71 10.51 -1.55
N VAL A 29 12.62 10.48 -2.52
CA VAL A 29 12.62 9.47 -3.60
C VAL A 29 12.97 8.10 -3.02
N GLY A 30 14.00 8.04 -2.17
CA GLY A 30 14.38 6.81 -1.45
C GLY A 30 13.23 6.26 -0.61
N LEU A 31 12.47 7.14 0.09
CA LEU A 31 11.29 6.72 0.86
C LEU A 31 10.18 6.19 -0.04
N GLY A 32 9.83 6.89 -1.12
CA GLY A 32 8.80 6.45 -2.08
C GLY A 32 9.13 5.07 -2.66
N TYR A 33 10.38 4.89 -3.11
CA TYR A 33 10.89 3.61 -3.58
C TYR A 33 10.77 2.50 -2.53
N THR A 34 11.14 2.81 -1.28
CA THR A 34 11.03 1.85 -0.17
C THR A 34 9.58 1.44 0.09
N MET A 35 8.64 2.39 0.15
CA MET A 35 7.23 2.09 0.40
C MET A 35 6.60 1.27 -0.71
N HIS A 36 6.97 1.55 -1.97
CA HIS A 36 6.58 0.72 -3.11
C HIS A 36 7.05 -0.73 -2.94
N ASN A 37 8.34 -0.92 -2.66
CA ASN A 37 8.92 -2.26 -2.52
C ASN A 37 8.39 -3.02 -1.30
N VAL A 38 8.10 -2.34 -0.19
CA VAL A 38 7.48 -2.98 1.00
C VAL A 38 6.08 -3.50 0.65
N ALA A 39 5.26 -2.69 -0.01
CA ALA A 39 3.93 -3.10 -0.44
C ALA A 39 4.00 -4.25 -1.46
N LEU A 40 4.86 -4.14 -2.46
CA LEU A 40 5.07 -5.18 -3.47
C LEU A 40 5.58 -6.49 -2.83
N LYS A 41 6.57 -6.41 -1.94
CA LYS A 41 7.11 -7.59 -1.22
C LYS A 41 6.03 -8.27 -0.39
N PHE A 42 5.14 -7.52 0.25
CA PHE A 42 4.01 -8.09 0.97
C PHE A 42 3.13 -8.93 0.03
N VAL A 43 2.75 -8.38 -1.12
CA VAL A 43 1.94 -9.10 -2.12
C VAL A 43 2.66 -10.35 -2.60
N LEU A 44 3.93 -10.22 -3.01
CA LEU A 44 4.73 -11.36 -3.53
C LEU A 44 4.97 -12.45 -2.48
N THR A 45 4.91 -12.13 -1.19
CA THR A 45 5.12 -13.11 -0.12
C THR A 45 3.83 -13.83 0.27
N PHE A 46 2.71 -13.12 0.31
CA PHE A 46 1.50 -13.61 0.98
C PHE A 46 0.29 -13.84 0.08
N ALA A 47 0.23 -13.19 -1.07
CA ALA A 47 -0.92 -13.34 -1.98
C ALA A 47 -0.92 -14.69 -2.70
N ASP A 48 -2.08 -15.09 -3.21
CA ASP A 48 -2.20 -16.21 -4.14
C ASP A 48 -1.55 -15.90 -5.49
N GLU A 49 -1.33 -16.92 -6.32
CA GLU A 49 -0.59 -16.79 -7.57
C GLU A 49 -1.28 -15.89 -8.61
N ASP A 50 -2.61 -15.88 -8.63
CA ASP A 50 -3.36 -15.07 -9.60
C ASP A 50 -3.25 -13.59 -9.24
N PHE A 51 -3.33 -13.26 -7.94
CA PHE A 51 -3.13 -11.89 -7.47
C PHE A 51 -1.69 -11.41 -7.67
N LYS A 52 -0.69 -12.28 -7.43
CA LYS A 52 0.73 -11.97 -7.74
C LYS A 52 0.92 -11.62 -9.19
N LYS A 53 0.43 -12.46 -10.12
CA LYS A 53 0.52 -12.21 -11.57
C LYS A 53 -0.15 -10.89 -11.95
N PHE A 54 -1.33 -10.61 -11.40
CA PHE A 54 -2.03 -9.34 -11.62
C PHE A 54 -1.14 -8.15 -11.23
N ILE A 55 -0.61 -8.14 -9.99
CA ILE A 55 0.20 -7.02 -9.51
C ILE A 55 1.54 -6.91 -10.22
N ILE A 56 2.17 -8.02 -10.56
CA ILE A 56 3.42 -8.00 -11.32
C ILE A 56 3.19 -7.36 -12.68
N LYS A 57 2.12 -7.71 -13.37
CA LYS A 57 1.75 -7.09 -14.64
C LYS A 57 1.55 -5.57 -14.48
N GLU A 58 0.81 -5.15 -13.46
CA GLU A 58 0.61 -3.73 -13.18
C GLU A 58 1.93 -2.99 -12.95
N VAL A 59 2.85 -3.58 -12.20
CA VAL A 59 4.13 -2.94 -11.86
C VAL A 59 5.12 -2.97 -13.02
N VAL A 60 5.28 -4.13 -13.69
CA VAL A 60 6.34 -4.32 -14.70
C VAL A 60 5.94 -3.81 -16.08
N GLU A 61 4.70 -4.09 -16.51
CA GLU A 61 4.24 -3.72 -17.85
C GLU A 61 3.56 -2.33 -17.85
N ASN A 62 2.77 -2.02 -16.81
CA ASN A 62 1.98 -0.80 -16.74
C ASN A 62 2.64 0.31 -15.91
N ASN A 63 3.86 0.09 -15.38
CA ASN A 63 4.64 1.03 -14.57
C ASN A 63 3.85 1.59 -13.35
N LYS A 64 3.00 0.77 -12.74
CA LYS A 64 2.17 1.17 -11.62
C LYS A 64 2.95 1.18 -10.30
N MET A 65 2.69 2.18 -9.47
CA MET A 65 3.30 2.36 -8.17
C MET A 65 2.36 1.92 -7.06
N LEU A 66 2.87 1.14 -6.11
CA LEU A 66 2.18 0.79 -4.87
C LEU A 66 2.65 1.70 -3.73
N SER A 67 1.80 1.91 -2.74
CA SER A 67 2.19 2.47 -1.46
C SER A 67 1.54 1.73 -0.29
N LEU A 68 2.15 1.88 0.89
CA LEU A 68 1.66 1.25 2.12
C LEU A 68 0.82 2.23 2.93
N ALA A 69 -0.43 1.87 3.23
CA ALA A 69 -1.38 2.70 3.97
C ALA A 69 -1.88 1.97 5.23
N ARG A 70 -1.09 1.97 6.30
CA ARG A 70 -1.38 1.23 7.54
C ARG A 70 -1.68 2.10 8.74
N SER A 71 -0.92 3.19 8.94
CA SER A 71 -1.01 4.02 10.13
C SER A 71 -2.34 4.78 10.21
N GLU A 72 -2.87 4.93 11.42
CA GLU A 72 -4.06 5.72 11.73
C GLU A 72 -3.76 6.73 12.85
N PHE A 73 -4.54 7.79 12.96
CA PHE A 73 -4.31 8.84 13.97
C PHE A 73 -4.41 8.31 15.39
N GLU A 74 -5.42 7.49 15.67
CA GLU A 74 -5.70 6.98 17.02
C GLU A 74 -4.79 5.82 17.43
N THR A 75 -4.35 5.02 16.47
CA THR A 75 -3.65 3.75 16.75
C THR A 75 -2.19 3.75 16.27
N GLY A 76 -1.77 4.77 15.53
CA GLY A 76 -0.44 4.85 14.95
C GLY A 76 -0.12 3.63 14.09
N VAL A 77 0.98 2.95 14.40
CA VAL A 77 1.43 1.74 13.68
C VAL A 77 0.83 0.43 14.21
N HIS A 78 -0.03 0.49 15.21
CA HIS A 78 -0.68 -0.69 15.79
C HIS A 78 -1.83 -1.20 14.92
N VAL A 79 -1.50 -1.80 13.78
CA VAL A 79 -2.46 -2.26 12.76
C VAL A 79 -3.57 -3.15 13.30
N PHE A 80 -3.30 -3.95 14.34
CA PHE A 80 -4.29 -4.82 14.98
C PHE A 80 -5.38 -4.04 15.74
N LYS A 81 -5.16 -2.76 16.00
CA LYS A 81 -6.13 -1.85 16.63
C LYS A 81 -6.77 -0.91 15.62
N SER A 82 -6.53 -1.12 14.32
CA SER A 82 -7.09 -0.28 13.26
C SER A 82 -8.60 -0.11 13.43
N GLN A 83 -9.06 1.11 13.26
CA GLN A 83 -10.47 1.49 13.32
C GLN A 83 -11.14 1.49 11.93
N THR A 84 -10.37 1.24 10.90
CA THR A 84 -10.90 1.08 9.55
C THR A 84 -11.90 -0.08 9.53
N GLN A 85 -13.09 0.20 9.01
CA GLN A 85 -14.20 -0.75 8.93
C GLN A 85 -14.20 -1.44 7.58
N LEU A 86 -14.49 -2.73 7.58
CA LEU A 86 -14.64 -3.58 6.39
C LEU A 86 -15.94 -4.36 6.51
N GLU A 87 -16.78 -4.23 5.50
CA GLU A 87 -17.96 -5.07 5.31
C GLU A 87 -17.82 -5.83 3.99
N GLU A 88 -17.91 -7.15 4.04
CA GLU A 88 -17.74 -8.01 2.86
C GLU A 88 -19.10 -8.50 2.36
N PHE A 89 -19.33 -8.34 1.08
CA PHE A 89 -20.48 -8.82 0.34
C PHE A 89 -20.04 -9.92 -0.63
N GLU A 90 -21.00 -10.52 -1.33
CA GLU A 90 -20.72 -11.63 -2.26
C GLU A 90 -19.82 -11.20 -3.43
N ASP A 91 -20.03 -10.01 -3.97
CA ASP A 91 -19.36 -9.47 -5.17
C ASP A 91 -18.36 -8.34 -4.88
N HIS A 92 -18.46 -7.69 -3.72
CA HIS A 92 -17.62 -6.55 -3.37
C HIS A 92 -17.36 -6.45 -1.87
N ALA A 93 -16.52 -5.52 -1.49
CA ALA A 93 -16.34 -5.08 -0.11
C ALA A 93 -16.58 -3.58 0.01
N ALA A 94 -17.16 -3.15 1.14
CA ALA A 94 -17.26 -1.75 1.52
C ALA A 94 -16.22 -1.42 2.58
N ILE A 95 -15.46 -0.34 2.38
CA ILE A 95 -14.39 0.08 3.27
C ILE A 95 -14.60 1.53 3.69
N ASN A 96 -14.54 1.76 5.02
CA ASN A 96 -14.66 3.09 5.62
C ASN A 96 -13.52 3.31 6.63
N GLY A 97 -12.96 4.50 6.63
CA GLY A 97 -11.94 4.87 7.62
C GLY A 97 -10.96 5.92 7.13
N VAL A 98 -9.98 6.22 7.96
CA VAL A 98 -8.94 7.21 7.65
C VAL A 98 -7.57 6.62 7.99
N LYS A 99 -6.67 6.64 7.02
CA LYS A 99 -5.25 6.37 7.24
C LYS A 99 -4.50 7.69 7.36
N SER A 100 -3.52 7.79 8.28
CA SER A 100 -2.97 9.08 8.70
C SER A 100 -1.97 9.68 7.71
N MET A 101 -0.76 9.17 7.65
CA MET A 101 0.34 9.77 6.88
C MET A 101 0.81 8.79 5.81
N ILE A 102 0.16 8.86 4.66
CA ILE A 102 0.42 7.93 3.56
C ILE A 102 1.48 8.50 2.63
N THR A 103 2.62 7.86 2.55
CA THR A 103 3.70 8.21 1.63
C THR A 103 3.23 8.07 0.19
N SER A 104 3.58 9.03 -0.65
CA SER A 104 3.14 9.11 -2.05
C SER A 104 1.61 9.13 -2.19
N ALA A 105 0.91 9.71 -1.20
CA ALA A 105 -0.52 9.92 -1.25
C ALA A 105 -0.89 10.73 -2.50
N ASN A 106 -1.96 10.35 -3.17
CA ASN A 106 -2.43 10.92 -4.44
C ASN A 106 -1.49 10.74 -5.65
N TYR A 107 -0.35 10.04 -5.49
CA TYR A 107 0.59 9.74 -6.57
C TYR A 107 0.73 8.24 -6.84
N ALA A 108 0.71 7.40 -5.81
CA ALA A 108 0.70 5.96 -5.99
C ALA A 108 -0.59 5.50 -6.66
N ASP A 109 -0.51 4.47 -7.50
CA ASP A 109 -1.67 3.92 -8.21
C ASP A 109 -2.50 2.99 -7.33
N TYR A 110 -1.84 2.35 -6.36
CA TYR A 110 -2.47 1.39 -5.44
C TYR A 110 -2.01 1.59 -4.00
N TYR A 111 -2.92 1.45 -3.05
CA TYR A 111 -2.66 1.56 -1.62
C TYR A 111 -2.94 0.24 -0.91
N LEU A 112 -1.88 -0.37 -0.36
CA LEU A 112 -2.01 -1.58 0.46
C LEU A 112 -2.47 -1.19 1.87
N ILE A 113 -3.67 -1.60 2.22
CA ILE A 113 -4.24 -1.42 3.56
C ILE A 113 -4.33 -2.74 4.30
N SER A 114 -4.37 -2.66 5.63
CA SER A 114 -4.71 -3.78 6.51
C SER A 114 -5.88 -3.35 7.40
N VAL A 115 -6.89 -4.20 7.49
CA VAL A 115 -8.10 -3.96 8.30
C VAL A 115 -8.38 -5.14 9.22
N PRO A 116 -8.89 -4.92 10.44
CA PRO A 116 -9.28 -6.02 11.31
C PRO A 116 -10.44 -6.80 10.70
N LYS A 117 -10.32 -8.12 10.70
CA LYS A 117 -11.42 -9.02 10.33
C LYS A 117 -12.35 -9.29 11.51
N ASN A 118 -11.76 -9.37 12.69
CA ASN A 118 -12.49 -9.68 13.92
C ASN A 118 -11.72 -9.19 15.15
N SER A 119 -12.35 -9.30 16.32
CA SER A 119 -11.75 -8.95 17.62
C SER A 119 -10.58 -9.86 18.06
N LYS A 120 -10.32 -10.95 17.35
CA LYS A 120 -9.21 -11.89 17.64
C LYS A 120 -7.89 -11.47 16.99
N GLY A 121 -7.84 -10.32 16.33
CA GLY A 121 -6.63 -9.80 15.68
C GLY A 121 -6.32 -10.42 14.32
N GLU A 122 -7.24 -11.14 13.71
CA GLU A 122 -7.11 -11.52 12.31
C GLU A 122 -7.24 -10.29 11.42
N MET A 123 -6.33 -10.18 10.45
CA MET A 123 -6.28 -9.04 9.53
C MET A 123 -6.65 -9.49 8.12
N LYS A 124 -7.38 -8.64 7.42
CA LYS A 124 -7.55 -8.72 5.98
C LYS A 124 -6.77 -7.60 5.30
N ASN A 125 -6.23 -7.89 4.14
CA ASN A 125 -5.44 -6.95 3.38
C ASN A 125 -6.11 -6.69 2.04
N TRP A 126 -6.17 -5.43 1.67
CA TRP A 126 -6.80 -4.98 0.44
C TRP A 126 -5.87 -4.03 -0.29
N LEU A 127 -5.94 -4.07 -1.61
CA LEU A 127 -5.25 -3.12 -2.46
C LEU A 127 -6.27 -2.16 -3.06
N ILE A 128 -6.24 -0.90 -2.65
CA ILE A 128 -7.19 0.13 -3.11
C ILE A 128 -6.59 0.86 -4.31
N PRO A 129 -7.20 0.79 -5.50
CA PRO A 129 -6.83 1.65 -6.63
C PRO A 129 -7.05 3.12 -6.28
N ARG A 130 -6.14 4.00 -6.73
CA ARG A 130 -6.24 5.45 -6.51
C ARG A 130 -7.56 6.05 -7.03
N GLU A 131 -8.06 5.53 -8.13
CA GLU A 131 -9.27 6.03 -8.79
C GLU A 131 -10.57 5.45 -8.20
N SER A 132 -10.49 4.77 -7.04
CA SER A 132 -11.70 4.23 -6.39
C SER A 132 -12.63 5.35 -5.97
N GLU A 133 -13.91 5.21 -6.31
CA GLU A 133 -14.95 6.13 -5.84
C GLU A 133 -15.02 6.12 -4.30
N GLY A 134 -15.10 7.29 -3.68
CA GLY A 134 -15.05 7.47 -2.23
C GLY A 134 -13.65 7.51 -1.63
N LEU A 135 -12.58 7.39 -2.44
CA LEU A 135 -11.21 7.62 -2.00
C LEU A 135 -10.83 9.09 -2.21
N SER A 136 -10.33 9.71 -1.16
CA SER A 136 -9.82 11.08 -1.22
C SER A 136 -8.58 11.27 -0.34
N PHE A 137 -7.84 12.34 -0.61
CA PHE A 137 -6.63 12.69 0.12
C PHE A 137 -6.75 14.11 0.64
N LYS A 138 -6.56 14.27 1.95
CA LYS A 138 -6.61 15.59 2.58
C LYS A 138 -5.25 16.26 2.42
N GLU A 139 -5.22 17.51 1.93
CA GLU A 139 -4.01 18.33 1.96
C GLU A 139 -3.46 18.39 3.39
N SER A 140 -2.15 18.23 3.52
CA SER A 140 -1.49 18.31 4.80
C SER A 140 -0.31 19.26 4.75
N ASP A 141 -0.08 19.97 5.86
CA ASP A 141 1.14 20.75 6.13
C ASP A 141 2.31 19.82 6.49
N TRP A 142 2.56 18.81 5.65
CA TRP A 142 3.67 17.90 5.90
C TRP A 142 5.01 18.65 5.99
N ARG A 143 5.65 18.62 7.16
CA ARG A 143 6.91 19.29 7.45
C ARG A 143 7.99 18.34 7.96
N GLY A 144 8.06 17.16 7.38
CA GLY A 144 9.08 16.17 7.73
C GLY A 144 10.49 16.71 7.51
N ILE A 145 11.33 16.61 8.53
CA ILE A 145 12.75 16.97 8.41
C ILE A 145 13.41 16.05 7.39
N GLY A 146 14.03 16.65 6.35
CA GLY A 146 14.63 15.90 5.24
C GLY A 146 13.63 15.29 4.24
N MET A 147 12.33 15.40 4.50
CA MET A 147 11.26 14.77 3.72
C MET A 147 10.23 15.78 3.18
N LYS A 148 10.60 17.02 2.97
CA LYS A 148 9.68 18.09 2.53
C LYS A 148 9.08 17.86 1.16
N GLY A 149 9.77 17.17 0.28
CA GLY A 149 9.28 16.81 -1.06
C GLY A 149 8.34 15.59 -1.07
N ASN A 150 8.15 14.92 0.07
CA ASN A 150 7.23 13.80 0.17
C ASN A 150 5.80 14.31 0.37
N ASN A 151 4.86 13.80 -0.42
CA ASN A 151 3.45 14.02 -0.16
C ASN A 151 2.96 12.94 0.82
N SER A 152 3.09 13.24 2.11
CA SER A 152 2.50 12.41 3.17
C SER A 152 1.25 13.10 3.70
N CYS A 153 0.09 12.55 3.39
CA CYS A 153 -1.18 13.12 3.83
C CYS A 153 -2.18 12.03 4.22
N PRO A 154 -3.26 12.43 4.92
CA PRO A 154 -4.35 11.51 5.24
C PRO A 154 -5.04 10.99 3.98
N MET A 155 -5.34 9.69 3.99
CA MET A 155 -6.16 9.00 3.01
C MET A 155 -7.51 8.70 3.64
N ILE A 156 -8.57 9.24 3.06
CA ILE A 156 -9.94 9.14 3.53
C ILE A 156 -10.68 8.14 2.64
N MET A 157 -11.35 7.19 3.26
CA MET A 157 -12.13 6.13 2.62
C MET A 157 -13.59 6.29 3.06
N GLU A 158 -14.47 6.69 2.15
CA GLU A 158 -15.89 6.90 2.40
C GLU A 158 -16.72 5.97 1.52
N ASN A 159 -17.20 4.88 2.11
CA ASN A 159 -18.01 3.87 1.41
C ASN A 159 -17.36 3.36 0.11
N ILE A 160 -16.03 3.17 0.13
CA ILE A 160 -15.33 2.63 -1.03
C ILE A 160 -15.88 1.24 -1.31
N LYS A 161 -16.42 1.06 -2.52
CA LYS A 161 -16.83 -0.26 -3.01
C LYS A 161 -15.71 -0.85 -3.86
N LEU A 162 -15.11 -1.92 -3.39
CA LEU A 162 -14.05 -2.64 -4.09
C LEU A 162 -14.54 -4.01 -4.54
N ASP A 163 -14.27 -4.34 -5.80
CA ASP A 163 -14.39 -5.71 -6.31
C ASP A 163 -13.52 -6.65 -5.46
N ASN A 164 -14.04 -7.82 -5.14
CA ASN A 164 -13.36 -8.82 -4.31
C ASN A 164 -12.02 -9.28 -4.89
N LYS A 165 -11.75 -9.04 -6.17
CA LYS A 165 -10.43 -9.27 -6.78
C LYS A 165 -9.30 -8.45 -6.17
N TYR A 166 -9.60 -7.33 -5.50
CA TYR A 166 -8.61 -6.50 -4.80
C TYR A 166 -8.33 -6.96 -3.36
N GLY A 167 -9.07 -7.94 -2.86
CA GLY A 167 -8.81 -8.58 -1.57
C GLY A 167 -7.67 -9.58 -1.66
N ILE A 168 -6.64 -9.41 -0.80
CA ILE A 168 -5.48 -10.29 -0.79
C ILE A 168 -5.78 -11.53 0.03
N LYS A 169 -5.93 -12.66 -0.63
CA LYS A 169 -6.02 -13.97 0.02
C LYS A 169 -4.63 -14.41 0.46
N ILE A 170 -4.43 -14.50 1.76
CA ILE A 170 -3.15 -14.97 2.32
C ILE A 170 -3.06 -16.48 2.19
N CYS A 171 -2.10 -16.94 1.39
CA CYS A 171 -1.68 -18.33 1.34
C CYS A 171 -0.71 -18.60 2.50
N ARG A 172 -1.02 -19.56 3.35
CA ARG A 172 -0.16 -20.04 4.45
C ARG A 172 0.70 -21.20 3.99
#